data_f7be800b0c757c159b5adc15de446a95
#
_entry.id   f7be800b0c757c159b5adc15de446a95
#
_cell.length_a   1.000
_cell.length_b   1.000
_cell.length_c   1.000
_cell.angle_alpha   90.00
_cell.angle_beta   90.00
_cell.angle_gamma   90.00
#
_symmetry.space_group_name_H-M   'P 1'
#
loop_
_entity.id
_entity.type
_entity.pdbx_description
1 polymer ?
#
loop_
_entity_poly.entity_id
_entity_poly.type
_entity_poly.pdbx_seq_one_letter_code
_entity_poly.pdbx_strand_id
1 'polypeptide(L)'
;MTTSGFDVRPTAHPTDTAIRDEILGNSGFGRYFSDHMAHIRWTADDGWHGHEVRPYGPLTLDPAAAVLHYAQEIFEGIKAYRHADGSVWTFRPEKNAARFRASARRLALPELGDDDFIGSLKALVAQDNAWVPTPASAAEETSLYLRPFMIASEKFLGVRPSKEVDYYVIASPAAAYFKGGVKPVSIWLSSNYKRAAPGGTGYAKCGGNYAASLAAQKEAEAHGCDQVAFLDAVENKWVEELGGMNLFFVYRDGRIVTPKLTGTILEGVTRDSIMQLARDEGLTPEERHISIDEWRDGAASGEISEVFACGTAAVVTPIGELVGEEERIRLAADNGGEIGKRLRTKLLDLQYGRCEDTHGWLTRLA
;
A
#
# COMPACT_ATOMS: atom_id res chain seq x y z
N MET A 1 25.75 -10.53 -15.39
CA MET A 1 25.34 -11.71 -14.62
C MET A 1 23.82 -11.73 -14.63
N THR A 2 23.21 -12.77 -15.20
CA THR A 2 21.74 -12.90 -15.27
C THR A 2 21.23 -13.45 -13.95
N THR A 3 20.78 -12.59 -13.07
CA THR A 3 20.01 -12.98 -11.90
C THR A 3 18.53 -12.98 -12.32
N SER A 4 17.90 -14.15 -12.34
CA SER A 4 16.45 -14.30 -12.57
C SER A 4 15.89 -13.79 -13.93
N GLY A 5 16.62 -13.89 -15.03
CA GLY A 5 16.12 -13.48 -16.35
C GLY A 5 16.21 -11.98 -16.66
N PHE A 6 16.71 -11.16 -15.73
CA PHE A 6 16.93 -9.72 -15.94
C PHE A 6 18.36 -9.40 -16.36
N ASP A 7 18.54 -8.55 -17.36
CA ASP A 7 19.82 -7.96 -17.75
C ASP A 7 20.15 -6.83 -16.76
N VAL A 8 21.23 -7.01 -15.97
CA VAL A 8 21.61 -6.02 -14.96
C VAL A 8 22.67 -5.08 -15.52
N ARG A 9 22.34 -3.79 -15.56
CA ARG A 9 23.21 -2.68 -16.00
C ARG A 9 23.49 -1.75 -14.82
N PRO A 10 24.58 -1.99 -14.07
CA PRO A 10 24.92 -1.16 -12.91
C PRO A 10 25.18 0.30 -13.30
N THR A 11 24.83 1.23 -12.41
CA THR A 11 25.19 2.63 -12.59
C THR A 11 26.71 2.83 -12.50
N ALA A 12 27.24 3.73 -13.35
CA ALA A 12 28.64 4.13 -13.28
C ALA A 12 28.92 5.08 -12.07
N HIS A 13 27.86 5.63 -11.47
CA HIS A 13 27.92 6.60 -10.39
C HIS A 13 27.01 6.18 -9.23
N PRO A 14 27.35 5.09 -8.50
CA PRO A 14 26.55 4.70 -7.35
C PRO A 14 26.64 5.76 -6.25
N THR A 15 25.58 5.91 -5.47
CA THR A 15 25.57 6.80 -4.31
C THR A 15 26.69 6.43 -3.34
N ASP A 16 27.49 7.42 -2.94
CA ASP A 16 28.56 7.23 -1.96
C ASP A 16 28.04 6.58 -0.68
N THR A 17 28.83 5.68 -0.10
CA THR A 17 28.42 4.92 1.08
C THR A 17 28.07 5.84 2.26
N ALA A 18 28.83 6.90 2.50
CA ALA A 18 28.54 7.82 3.60
C ALA A 18 27.23 8.59 3.38
N ILE A 19 26.96 9.01 2.12
CA ILE A 19 25.70 9.67 1.75
C ILE A 19 24.53 8.70 1.90
N ARG A 20 24.68 7.46 1.43
CA ARG A 20 23.64 6.43 1.59
C ARG A 20 23.33 6.15 3.05
N ASP A 21 24.35 6.00 3.89
CA ASP A 21 24.18 5.72 5.32
C ASP A 21 23.49 6.89 6.04
N GLU A 22 23.78 8.14 5.67
CA GLU A 22 23.07 9.32 6.14
C GLU A 22 21.58 9.29 5.74
N ILE A 23 21.29 8.95 4.48
CA ILE A 23 19.92 8.80 3.98
C ILE A 23 19.19 7.69 4.75
N LEU A 24 19.81 6.54 4.94
CA LEU A 24 19.20 5.41 5.67
C LEU A 24 18.90 5.79 7.13
N GLY A 25 19.73 6.60 7.76
CA GLY A 25 19.52 7.11 9.13
C GLY A 25 18.36 8.13 9.24
N ASN A 26 17.93 8.77 8.15
CA ASN A 26 16.84 9.77 8.15
C ASN A 26 16.04 9.76 6.84
N SER A 27 15.63 8.58 6.40
CA SER A 27 15.02 8.40 5.08
C SER A 27 13.64 9.08 4.92
N GLY A 28 12.85 9.16 5.99
CA GLY A 28 11.45 9.53 5.87
C GLY A 28 10.66 8.52 5.04
N PHE A 29 9.71 8.97 4.22
CA PHE A 29 8.97 8.11 3.30
C PHE A 29 8.92 8.76 1.90
N GLY A 30 9.39 8.03 0.86
CA GLY A 30 9.27 8.43 -0.53
C GLY A 30 10.08 9.67 -0.96
N ARG A 31 11.15 10.02 -0.24
CA ARG A 31 11.99 11.20 -0.52
C ARG A 31 13.28 10.86 -1.26
N TYR A 32 13.84 9.72 -0.97
CA TYR A 32 15.08 9.22 -1.55
C TYR A 32 14.80 7.93 -2.29
N PHE A 33 15.56 7.67 -3.34
CA PHE A 33 15.42 6.48 -4.15
C PHE A 33 16.75 5.75 -4.23
N SER A 34 16.72 4.43 -4.42
CA SER A 34 17.91 3.62 -4.62
C SER A 34 18.54 3.89 -5.99
N ASP A 35 19.73 3.35 -6.21
CA ASP A 35 20.55 3.66 -7.39
C ASP A 35 20.01 3.08 -8.71
N HIS A 36 19.10 2.08 -8.62
CA HIS A 36 18.60 1.39 -9.81
C HIS A 36 17.06 1.31 -9.80
N MET A 37 16.51 0.92 -10.96
CA MET A 37 15.11 0.56 -11.16
C MET A 37 15.00 -0.67 -12.06
N ALA A 38 13.99 -1.52 -11.85
CA ALA A 38 13.67 -2.57 -12.80
C ALA A 38 12.72 -2.04 -13.87
N HIS A 39 12.82 -2.60 -15.10
CA HIS A 39 11.99 -2.23 -16.23
C HIS A 39 11.67 -3.46 -17.08
N ILE A 40 10.46 -3.53 -17.59
CA ILE A 40 10.00 -4.48 -18.61
C ILE A 40 9.08 -3.72 -19.55
N ARG A 41 9.24 -3.93 -20.85
CA ARG A 41 8.38 -3.35 -21.89
C ARG A 41 7.37 -4.38 -22.39
N TRP A 42 6.18 -3.91 -22.74
CA TRP A 42 5.18 -4.68 -23.44
C TRP A 42 4.75 -3.97 -24.72
N THR A 43 4.66 -4.73 -25.80
CA THR A 43 4.00 -4.30 -27.03
C THR A 43 2.94 -5.32 -27.44
N ALA A 44 1.94 -4.86 -28.21
CA ALA A 44 0.89 -5.76 -28.68
C ALA A 44 1.42 -6.87 -29.60
N ASP A 45 2.56 -6.63 -30.27
CA ASP A 45 3.15 -7.56 -31.22
C ASP A 45 4.10 -8.58 -30.55
N ASP A 46 4.88 -8.14 -29.54
CA ASP A 46 5.95 -8.96 -28.94
C ASP A 46 5.61 -9.48 -27.53
N GLY A 47 4.53 -8.97 -26.89
CA GLY A 47 4.26 -9.25 -25.49
C GLY A 47 5.28 -8.61 -24.55
N TRP A 48 5.49 -9.20 -23.37
CA TRP A 48 6.47 -8.73 -22.38
C TRP A 48 7.90 -9.08 -22.80
N HIS A 49 8.78 -8.08 -22.85
CA HIS A 49 10.18 -8.24 -23.28
C HIS A 49 11.08 -7.15 -22.65
N GLY A 50 12.41 -7.26 -22.85
CA GLY A 50 13.37 -6.24 -22.41
C GLY A 50 13.52 -6.17 -20.90
N HIS A 51 13.52 -7.31 -20.21
CA HIS A 51 13.69 -7.40 -18.76
C HIS A 51 15.07 -6.87 -18.35
N GLU A 52 15.13 -5.74 -17.66
CA GLU A 52 16.38 -5.12 -17.23
C GLU A 52 16.29 -4.50 -15.83
N VAL A 53 17.43 -4.45 -15.14
CA VAL A 53 17.69 -3.55 -14.02
C VAL A 53 18.71 -2.51 -14.49
N ARG A 54 18.33 -1.25 -14.43
CA ARG A 54 19.13 -0.13 -14.97
C ARG A 54 19.25 1.01 -13.96
N PRO A 55 20.16 1.97 -14.17
CA PRO A 55 20.27 3.14 -13.31
C PRO A 55 18.94 3.86 -13.13
N TYR A 56 18.62 4.25 -11.91
CA TYR A 56 17.46 5.10 -11.60
C TYR A 56 17.63 6.48 -12.26
N GLY A 57 16.56 6.97 -12.88
CA GLY A 57 16.58 8.28 -13.52
C GLY A 57 15.22 8.67 -14.11
N PRO A 58 15.13 9.86 -14.69
CA PRO A 58 13.91 10.34 -15.33
C PRO A 58 13.41 9.42 -16.44
N LEU A 59 12.08 9.30 -16.56
CA LEU A 59 11.44 8.64 -17.69
C LEU A 59 11.25 9.67 -18.81
N THR A 60 11.62 9.28 -20.03
CA THR A 60 11.36 10.11 -21.23
C THR A 60 10.07 9.63 -21.85
N LEU A 61 9.03 10.45 -21.82
CA LEU A 61 7.73 10.20 -22.45
C LEU A 61 7.46 11.24 -23.52
N ASP A 62 6.84 10.79 -24.64
CA ASP A 62 6.28 11.72 -25.63
C ASP A 62 5.13 12.51 -24.95
N PRO A 63 4.96 13.82 -25.21
CA PRO A 63 3.83 14.59 -24.68
C PRO A 63 2.46 14.01 -25.00
N ALA A 64 2.33 13.21 -26.06
CA ALA A 64 1.11 12.50 -26.43
C ALA A 64 1.01 11.10 -25.83
N ALA A 65 1.88 10.71 -24.88
CA ALA A 65 1.78 9.42 -24.20
C ALA A 65 0.42 9.29 -23.49
N ALA A 66 -0.28 8.18 -23.71
CA ALA A 66 -1.66 7.98 -23.26
C ALA A 66 -1.84 8.15 -21.75
N VAL A 67 -0.84 7.78 -20.96
CA VAL A 67 -0.87 7.92 -19.48
C VAL A 67 -1.06 9.37 -19.05
N LEU A 68 -0.50 10.35 -19.78
CA LEU A 68 -0.56 11.77 -19.44
C LEU A 68 -1.96 12.38 -19.64
N HIS A 69 -2.80 11.75 -20.45
CA HIS A 69 -4.12 12.25 -20.83
C HIS A 69 -5.27 11.44 -20.25
N TYR A 70 -5.08 10.12 -20.10
CA TYR A 70 -6.15 9.20 -19.71
C TYR A 70 -5.89 8.46 -18.41
N ALA A 71 -4.76 8.74 -17.73
CA ALA A 71 -4.38 8.11 -16.48
C ALA A 71 -4.47 6.56 -16.55
N GLN A 72 -4.18 5.96 -17.72
CA GLN A 72 -4.13 4.52 -17.89
C GLN A 72 -2.83 4.01 -17.29
N GLU A 73 -2.85 3.86 -15.96
CA GLU A 73 -1.74 3.42 -15.14
C GLU A 73 -2.23 2.70 -13.88
N ILE A 74 -1.40 1.82 -13.34
CA ILE A 74 -1.61 1.09 -12.10
C ILE A 74 -0.33 1.03 -11.29
N PHE A 75 -0.43 0.83 -9.98
CA PHE A 75 0.73 0.71 -9.13
C PHE A 75 0.51 -0.25 -7.96
N GLU A 76 1.61 -0.65 -7.35
CA GLU A 76 1.64 -1.43 -6.13
C GLU A 76 2.53 -0.77 -5.07
N GLY A 77 2.40 -1.26 -3.84
CA GLY A 77 3.29 -0.91 -2.76
C GLY A 77 3.58 -2.16 -1.94
N ILE A 78 4.85 -2.50 -1.85
CA ILE A 78 5.34 -3.65 -1.13
C ILE A 78 6.64 -3.26 -0.40
N LYS A 79 7.01 -3.96 0.65
CA LYS A 79 8.22 -3.66 1.42
C LYS A 79 9.18 -4.85 1.40
N ALA A 80 10.48 -4.54 1.36
CA ALA A 80 11.55 -5.49 1.62
C ALA A 80 12.12 -5.22 3.02
N TYR A 81 12.24 -6.28 3.80
CA TYR A 81 12.67 -6.26 5.20
C TYR A 81 13.99 -7.01 5.35
N ARG A 82 14.97 -6.41 6.04
CA ARG A 82 16.19 -7.11 6.40
C ARG A 82 15.98 -7.87 7.71
N HIS A 83 16.19 -9.18 7.66
CA HIS A 83 16.14 -10.05 8.82
C HIS A 83 17.47 -10.03 9.59
N ALA A 84 17.48 -10.58 10.80
CA ALA A 84 18.64 -10.57 11.69
C ALA A 84 19.86 -11.33 11.15
N ASP A 85 19.65 -12.31 10.27
CA ASP A 85 20.71 -13.06 9.57
C ASP A 85 21.28 -12.35 8.34
N GLY A 86 20.78 -11.12 8.05
CA GLY A 86 21.19 -10.31 6.91
C GLY A 86 20.43 -10.61 5.62
N SER A 87 19.62 -11.65 5.55
CA SER A 87 18.78 -11.96 4.40
C SER A 87 17.65 -10.92 4.25
N VAL A 88 17.18 -10.75 3.01
CA VAL A 88 16.12 -9.78 2.69
C VAL A 88 14.87 -10.52 2.23
N TRP A 89 13.76 -10.19 2.85
CA TRP A 89 12.48 -10.83 2.62
C TRP A 89 11.39 -9.83 2.29
N THR A 90 10.34 -10.28 1.61
CA THR A 90 9.11 -9.53 1.36
C THR A 90 7.91 -10.34 1.82
N PHE A 91 6.80 -9.65 2.03
CA PHE A 91 5.60 -10.21 2.63
C PHE A 91 4.50 -10.36 1.57
N ARG A 92 4.06 -11.60 1.30
CA ARG A 92 2.94 -12.00 0.42
C ARG A 92 2.99 -11.37 -0.99
N PRO A 93 4.12 -11.38 -1.70
CA PRO A 93 4.25 -10.72 -3.00
C PRO A 93 3.31 -11.29 -4.05
N GLU A 94 2.92 -12.56 -3.96
CA GLU A 94 1.94 -13.22 -4.83
C GLU A 94 0.55 -12.56 -4.74
N LYS A 95 0.15 -12.05 -3.57
CA LYS A 95 -1.10 -11.31 -3.42
C LYS A 95 -1.03 -9.93 -4.08
N ASN A 96 0.12 -9.26 -3.97
CA ASN A 96 0.35 -8.01 -4.70
C ASN A 96 0.36 -8.25 -6.22
N ALA A 97 1.02 -9.30 -6.72
CA ALA A 97 1.02 -9.67 -8.13
C ALA A 97 -0.41 -9.96 -8.64
N ALA A 98 -1.19 -10.73 -7.90
CA ALA A 98 -2.59 -11.02 -8.24
C ALA A 98 -3.44 -9.73 -8.31
N ARG A 99 -3.29 -8.82 -7.33
CA ARG A 99 -3.99 -7.52 -7.32
C ARG A 99 -3.52 -6.61 -8.44
N PHE A 100 -2.24 -6.64 -8.78
CA PHE A 100 -1.69 -5.89 -9.92
C PHE A 100 -2.32 -6.35 -11.24
N ARG A 101 -2.46 -7.67 -11.46
CA ARG A 101 -3.19 -8.21 -12.62
C ARG A 101 -4.67 -7.81 -12.62
N ALA A 102 -5.35 -7.87 -11.46
CA ALA A 102 -6.74 -7.43 -11.36
C ALA A 102 -6.90 -5.94 -11.72
N SER A 103 -5.96 -5.10 -11.27
CA SER A 103 -5.92 -3.68 -11.63
C SER A 103 -5.65 -3.48 -13.13
N ALA A 104 -4.72 -4.26 -13.71
CA ALA A 104 -4.42 -4.24 -15.14
C ALA A 104 -5.66 -4.58 -15.98
N ARG A 105 -6.34 -5.68 -15.66
CA ARG A 105 -7.61 -6.06 -16.34
C ARG A 105 -8.64 -4.94 -16.29
N ARG A 106 -8.80 -4.29 -15.12
CA ARG A 106 -9.80 -3.22 -14.97
C ARG A 106 -9.49 -2.00 -15.84
N LEU A 107 -8.23 -1.67 -16.06
CA LEU A 107 -7.80 -0.53 -16.86
C LEU A 107 -7.43 -0.92 -18.31
N ALA A 108 -7.75 -2.13 -18.72
CA ALA A 108 -7.40 -2.65 -20.05
C ALA A 108 -5.89 -2.51 -20.37
N LEU A 109 -5.06 -2.77 -19.36
CA LEU A 109 -3.61 -2.94 -19.48
C LEU A 109 -3.27 -4.43 -19.61
N PRO A 110 -2.11 -4.79 -20.19
CA PRO A 110 -1.66 -6.18 -20.24
C PRO A 110 -1.37 -6.71 -18.82
N GLU A 111 -1.74 -7.96 -18.58
CA GLU A 111 -1.42 -8.63 -17.31
C GLU A 111 0.05 -9.03 -17.27
N LEU A 112 0.75 -8.66 -16.20
CA LEU A 112 2.13 -9.11 -15.93
C LEU A 112 2.08 -10.40 -15.12
N GLY A 113 2.84 -11.42 -15.51
CA GLY A 113 2.93 -12.69 -14.79
C GLY A 113 3.58 -12.57 -13.40
N ASP A 114 3.29 -13.54 -12.54
CA ASP A 114 3.86 -13.57 -11.17
C ASP A 114 5.38 -13.68 -11.20
N ASP A 115 5.93 -14.46 -12.12
CA ASP A 115 7.37 -14.66 -12.26
C ASP A 115 8.08 -13.34 -12.63
N ASP A 116 7.50 -12.56 -13.54
CA ASP A 116 8.04 -11.26 -13.93
C ASP A 116 7.88 -10.24 -12.79
N PHE A 117 6.72 -10.22 -12.14
CA PHE A 117 6.48 -9.31 -11.02
C PHE A 117 7.44 -9.61 -9.87
N ILE A 118 7.50 -10.84 -9.38
CA ILE A 118 8.37 -11.23 -8.24
C ILE A 118 9.84 -11.20 -8.67
N GLY A 119 10.14 -11.63 -9.91
CA GLY A 119 11.48 -11.59 -10.49
C GLY A 119 12.06 -10.18 -10.53
N SER A 120 11.26 -9.18 -10.88
CA SER A 120 11.68 -7.77 -10.89
C SER A 120 12.05 -7.25 -9.51
N LEU A 121 11.28 -7.64 -8.46
CA LEU A 121 11.59 -7.30 -7.07
C LEU A 121 12.91 -7.94 -6.63
N LYS A 122 13.11 -9.23 -6.93
CA LYS A 122 14.35 -9.96 -6.61
C LYS A 122 15.56 -9.34 -7.31
N ALA A 123 15.45 -9.07 -8.60
CA ALA A 123 16.55 -8.51 -9.38
C ALA A 123 16.96 -7.12 -8.87
N LEU A 124 15.98 -6.24 -8.60
CA LEU A 124 16.26 -4.90 -8.08
C LEU A 124 16.84 -4.95 -6.67
N VAL A 125 16.25 -5.74 -5.76
CA VAL A 125 16.73 -5.82 -4.37
C VAL A 125 18.10 -6.49 -4.28
N ALA A 126 18.41 -7.47 -5.14
CA ALA A 126 19.74 -8.06 -5.21
C ALA A 126 20.80 -7.02 -5.65
N GLN A 127 20.47 -6.18 -6.65
CA GLN A 127 21.35 -5.12 -7.15
C GLN A 127 21.54 -4.01 -6.10
N ASP A 128 20.46 -3.58 -5.47
CA ASP A 128 20.43 -2.47 -4.50
C ASP A 128 20.37 -2.96 -3.04
N ASN A 129 20.93 -4.13 -2.74
CA ASN A 129 20.87 -4.74 -1.41
C ASN A 129 21.33 -3.78 -0.30
N ALA A 130 22.34 -2.97 -0.56
CA ALA A 130 22.89 -2.00 0.40
C ALA A 130 21.88 -0.87 0.77
N TRP A 131 20.81 -0.69 -0.03
CA TRP A 131 19.74 0.27 0.25
C TRP A 131 18.64 -0.27 1.16
N VAL A 132 18.64 -1.58 1.47
CA VAL A 132 17.70 -2.15 2.44
C VAL A 132 18.19 -1.83 3.85
N PRO A 133 17.48 -0.98 4.61
CA PRO A 133 17.94 -0.58 5.93
C PRO A 133 17.93 -1.76 6.91
N THR A 134 18.85 -1.72 7.86
CA THR A 134 18.93 -2.68 8.98
C THR A 134 18.33 -2.02 10.21
N PRO A 135 17.23 -2.55 10.79
CA PRO A 135 16.69 -2.00 12.03
C PRO A 135 17.73 -2.05 13.16
N ALA A 136 17.97 -0.94 13.84
CA ALA A 136 18.89 -0.88 14.98
C ALA A 136 18.29 -1.54 16.25
N SER A 137 16.96 -1.69 16.29
CA SER A 137 16.24 -2.36 17.38
C SER A 137 14.93 -2.97 16.88
N ALA A 138 14.30 -3.81 17.69
CA ALA A 138 12.98 -4.38 17.37
C ALA A 138 11.86 -3.32 17.30
N ALA A 139 12.05 -2.16 17.91
CA ALA A 139 11.09 -1.06 17.85
C ALA A 139 11.23 -0.19 16.59
N GLU A 140 12.31 -0.37 15.83
CA GLU A 140 12.53 0.42 14.62
C GLU A 140 11.86 -0.24 13.40
N GLU A 141 11.06 0.54 12.70
CA GLU A 141 10.29 0.09 11.53
C GLU A 141 10.90 0.64 10.23
N THR A 142 12.12 0.23 9.93
CA THR A 142 12.79 0.60 8.69
C THR A 142 12.68 -0.50 7.65
N SER A 143 12.49 -0.14 6.38
CA SER A 143 12.32 -1.07 5.27
C SER A 143 12.72 -0.41 3.95
N LEU A 144 12.92 -1.20 2.90
CA LEU A 144 12.97 -0.67 1.55
C LEU A 144 11.57 -0.78 0.93
N TYR A 145 10.93 0.36 0.67
CA TYR A 145 9.63 0.42 0.00
C TYR A 145 9.81 0.26 -1.50
N LEU A 146 9.19 -0.75 -2.07
CA LEU A 146 9.21 -1.05 -3.49
C LEU A 146 7.91 -0.54 -4.11
N ARG A 147 8.01 0.19 -5.22
CA ARG A 147 6.90 0.74 -6.00
C ARG A 147 6.88 0.15 -7.41
N PRO A 148 6.28 -1.03 -7.59
CA PRO A 148 5.90 -1.50 -8.92
C PRO A 148 4.82 -0.57 -9.50
N PHE A 149 4.95 -0.22 -10.78
CA PHE A 149 3.92 0.53 -11.50
C PHE A 149 3.98 0.25 -13.00
N MET A 150 2.87 0.47 -13.68
CA MET A 150 2.70 0.22 -15.10
C MET A 150 2.01 1.43 -15.72
N ILE A 151 2.53 1.91 -16.85
CA ILE A 151 2.03 3.08 -17.55
C ILE A 151 1.81 2.80 -19.03
N ALA A 152 0.72 3.34 -19.59
CA ALA A 152 0.48 3.37 -21.03
C ALA A 152 1.39 4.42 -21.69
N SER A 153 2.45 3.97 -22.33
CA SER A 153 3.48 4.84 -22.92
C SER A 153 3.31 5.10 -24.41
N GLU A 154 2.34 4.45 -25.08
CA GLU A 154 2.05 4.67 -26.48
C GLU A 154 1.71 6.13 -26.80
N LYS A 155 2.26 6.60 -27.89
CA LYS A 155 2.04 7.96 -28.42
C LYS A 155 0.76 8.04 -29.24
N PHE A 156 -0.35 8.45 -28.61
CA PHE A 156 -1.62 8.71 -29.31
C PHE A 156 -2.59 9.51 -28.42
N LEU A 157 -3.56 10.18 -29.06
CA LEU A 157 -4.60 10.98 -28.38
C LEU A 157 -6.02 10.41 -28.52
N GLY A 158 -6.17 9.22 -29.07
CA GLY A 158 -7.47 8.53 -29.15
C GLY A 158 -7.82 7.83 -27.82
N VAL A 159 -9.11 7.70 -27.50
CA VAL A 159 -9.56 6.99 -26.29
C VAL A 159 -9.72 5.49 -26.61
N ARG A 160 -8.71 4.71 -26.35
CA ARG A 160 -8.67 3.26 -26.45
C ARG A 160 -7.55 2.69 -25.59
N PRO A 161 -7.54 1.37 -25.31
CA PRO A 161 -6.40 0.72 -24.65
C PRO A 161 -5.09 0.95 -25.43
N SER A 162 -4.01 1.17 -24.69
CA SER A 162 -2.66 1.34 -25.23
C SER A 162 -2.12 0.03 -25.79
N LYS A 163 -1.33 0.12 -26.86
CA LYS A 163 -0.60 -0.99 -27.48
C LYS A 163 0.89 -1.06 -27.08
N GLU A 164 1.34 -0.06 -26.32
CA GLU A 164 2.69 0.00 -25.75
C GLU A 164 2.58 0.38 -24.27
N VAL A 165 3.20 -0.40 -23.41
CA VAL A 165 3.13 -0.25 -21.96
C VAL A 165 4.52 -0.50 -21.38
N ASP A 166 4.89 0.30 -20.42
CA ASP A 166 6.11 0.11 -19.65
C ASP A 166 5.78 -0.23 -18.19
N TYR A 167 6.42 -1.26 -17.66
CA TYR A 167 6.39 -1.64 -16.26
C TYR A 167 7.73 -1.28 -15.60
N TYR A 168 7.65 -0.73 -14.41
CA TYR A 168 8.81 -0.33 -13.61
C TYR A 168 8.68 -0.79 -12.17
N VAL A 169 9.83 -0.97 -11.50
CA VAL A 169 9.92 -0.99 -10.05
C VAL A 169 10.98 0.01 -9.62
N ILE A 170 10.60 0.95 -8.76
CA ILE A 170 11.53 1.85 -8.08
C ILE A 170 11.55 1.53 -6.59
N ALA A 171 12.63 1.86 -5.90
CA ALA A 171 12.81 1.55 -4.50
C ALA A 171 13.20 2.79 -3.70
N SER A 172 12.64 2.91 -2.49
CA SER A 172 12.85 4.05 -1.59
C SER A 172 13.04 3.54 -0.16
N PRO A 173 14.14 3.86 0.53
CA PRO A 173 14.27 3.55 1.94
C PRO A 173 13.19 4.30 2.72
N ALA A 174 12.56 3.61 3.65
CA ALA A 174 11.45 4.13 4.44
C ALA A 174 11.67 3.87 5.93
N ALA A 175 11.55 4.90 6.72
CA ALA A 175 11.43 4.83 8.17
C ALA A 175 9.96 4.59 8.57
N ALA A 176 9.67 4.57 9.88
CA ALA A 176 8.31 4.50 10.37
C ALA A 176 7.43 5.60 9.73
N TYR A 177 6.24 5.22 9.29
CA TYR A 177 5.32 6.15 8.60
C TYR A 177 4.95 7.36 9.46
N PHE A 178 4.79 7.17 10.78
CA PHE A 178 4.53 8.25 11.72
C PHE A 178 5.79 8.60 12.51
N LYS A 179 6.28 9.84 12.37
CA LYS A 179 7.36 10.36 13.20
C LYS A 179 6.90 10.45 14.66
N GLY A 180 7.64 9.83 15.56
CA GLY A 180 7.34 9.84 17.00
C GLY A 180 6.45 8.69 17.49
N GLY A 181 6.34 7.62 16.69
CA GLY A 181 5.59 6.39 17.04
C GLY A 181 4.13 6.43 16.59
N VAL A 182 3.46 5.29 16.78
CA VAL A 182 2.05 5.13 16.42
C VAL A 182 1.17 5.86 17.41
N LYS A 183 0.51 6.92 16.95
CA LYS A 183 -0.49 7.67 17.73
C LYS A 183 -1.85 7.52 17.07
N PRO A 184 -2.95 7.58 17.84
CA PRO A 184 -4.28 7.64 17.26
C PRO A 184 -4.42 8.86 16.34
N VAL A 185 -4.95 8.63 15.14
CA VAL A 185 -5.17 9.66 14.12
C VAL A 185 -6.61 10.16 14.18
N SER A 186 -6.81 11.40 13.73
CA SER A 186 -8.12 12.01 13.53
C SER A 186 -8.58 11.85 12.10
N ILE A 187 -9.85 11.50 11.90
CA ILE A 187 -10.42 11.19 10.59
C ILE A 187 -11.55 12.15 10.28
N TRP A 188 -11.49 12.82 9.13
CA TRP A 188 -12.59 13.61 8.58
C TRP A 188 -13.56 12.70 7.83
N LEU A 189 -14.85 12.81 8.14
CA LEU A 189 -15.91 12.13 7.40
C LEU A 189 -16.30 12.99 6.20
N SER A 190 -15.95 12.58 5.00
CA SER A 190 -16.36 13.29 3.78
C SER A 190 -17.82 13.03 3.44
N SER A 191 -18.65 14.08 3.51
CA SER A 191 -20.05 14.04 3.10
C SER A 191 -20.21 14.27 1.59
N ASN A 192 -19.38 15.13 1.01
CA ASN A 192 -19.52 15.63 -0.36
C ASN A 192 -18.78 14.78 -1.40
N TYR A 193 -17.55 14.37 -1.08
CA TYR A 193 -16.71 13.63 -2.01
C TYR A 193 -16.88 12.13 -1.84
N LYS A 194 -16.77 11.41 -2.95
CA LYS A 194 -16.75 9.93 -3.00
C LYS A 194 -15.45 9.45 -3.57
N ARG A 195 -14.90 8.42 -2.96
CA ARG A 195 -13.66 7.79 -3.42
C ARG A 195 -13.90 6.94 -4.66
N ALA A 196 -15.01 6.22 -4.69
CA ALA A 196 -15.37 5.27 -5.73
C ALA A 196 -16.88 5.11 -5.83
N ALA A 197 -17.33 4.54 -6.95
CA ALA A 197 -18.73 4.19 -7.17
C ALA A 197 -18.85 2.76 -7.75
N PRO A 198 -20.01 2.09 -7.59
CA PRO A 198 -20.25 0.79 -8.21
C PRO A 198 -20.00 0.80 -9.72
N GLY A 199 -19.29 -0.21 -10.23
CA GLY A 199 -18.87 -0.27 -11.64
C GLY A 199 -17.69 0.62 -12.00
N GLY A 200 -17.21 1.46 -11.08
CA GLY A 200 -16.01 2.28 -11.23
C GLY A 200 -14.70 1.52 -11.07
N THR A 201 -13.63 2.23 -10.71
CA THR A 201 -12.27 1.69 -10.58
C THR A 201 -11.85 1.44 -9.13
N GLY A 202 -12.78 1.50 -8.17
CA GLY A 202 -12.49 1.50 -6.73
C GLY A 202 -11.61 0.34 -6.23
N TYR A 203 -11.81 -0.87 -6.78
CA TYR A 203 -11.01 -2.05 -6.41
C TYR A 203 -9.66 -2.14 -7.14
N ALA A 204 -9.45 -1.34 -8.20
CA ALA A 204 -8.17 -1.27 -8.90
C ALA A 204 -7.23 -0.29 -8.19
N LYS A 205 -5.95 -0.62 -8.13
CA LYS A 205 -4.94 0.28 -7.55
C LYS A 205 -4.36 1.17 -8.64
N CYS A 206 -5.10 2.25 -8.97
CA CYS A 206 -4.76 3.20 -10.04
C CYS A 206 -4.79 4.64 -9.53
N GLY A 207 -3.97 5.53 -10.09
CA GLY A 207 -3.79 6.91 -9.64
C GLY A 207 -5.08 7.74 -9.67
N GLY A 208 -6.01 7.44 -10.58
CA GLY A 208 -7.29 8.13 -10.64
C GLY A 208 -8.09 8.07 -9.34
N ASN A 209 -8.09 6.93 -8.64
CA ASN A 209 -8.75 6.80 -7.34
C ASN A 209 -8.10 7.67 -6.26
N TYR A 210 -6.77 7.81 -6.31
CA TYR A 210 -6.03 8.65 -5.37
C TYR A 210 -6.19 10.13 -5.70
N ALA A 211 -6.15 10.50 -6.97
CA ALA A 211 -6.42 11.88 -7.41
C ALA A 211 -7.82 12.34 -6.97
N ALA A 212 -8.84 11.48 -7.08
CA ALA A 212 -10.21 11.76 -6.63
C ALA A 212 -10.31 12.04 -5.13
N SER A 213 -9.40 11.51 -4.32
CA SER A 213 -9.41 11.72 -2.86
C SER A 213 -8.69 12.99 -2.39
N LEU A 214 -7.91 13.66 -3.25
CA LEU A 214 -7.05 14.79 -2.84
C LEU A 214 -7.84 16.00 -2.38
N ALA A 215 -8.99 16.31 -3.00
CA ALA A 215 -9.82 17.43 -2.56
C ALA A 215 -10.39 17.17 -1.14
N ALA A 216 -10.88 15.97 -0.89
CA ALA A 216 -11.37 15.57 0.43
C ALA A 216 -10.24 15.52 1.47
N GLN A 217 -9.03 15.11 1.09
CA GLN A 217 -7.86 15.15 1.97
C GLN A 217 -7.49 16.60 2.35
N LYS A 218 -7.54 17.53 1.40
CA LYS A 218 -7.30 18.94 1.69
C LYS A 218 -8.38 19.54 2.61
N GLU A 219 -9.63 19.09 2.46
CA GLU A 219 -10.72 19.45 3.38
C GLU A 219 -10.44 18.90 4.78
N ALA A 220 -10.03 17.63 4.91
CA ALA A 220 -9.64 17.04 6.18
C ALA A 220 -8.52 17.83 6.89
N GLU A 221 -7.49 18.24 6.16
CA GLU A 221 -6.40 19.08 6.67
C GLU A 221 -6.90 20.43 7.18
N ALA A 222 -7.87 21.07 6.49
CA ALA A 222 -8.48 22.32 6.91
C ALA A 222 -9.27 22.19 8.24
N HIS A 223 -9.80 20.98 8.52
CA HIS A 223 -10.46 20.65 9.79
C HIS A 223 -9.51 20.08 10.86
N GLY A 224 -8.20 20.08 10.60
CA GLY A 224 -7.18 19.57 11.52
C GLY A 224 -7.17 18.05 11.64
N CYS A 225 -7.67 17.33 10.63
CA CYS A 225 -7.70 15.88 10.58
C CYS A 225 -6.54 15.32 9.76
N ASP A 226 -6.08 14.13 10.15
CA ASP A 226 -4.93 13.47 9.50
C ASP A 226 -5.30 12.76 8.20
N GLN A 227 -6.53 12.23 8.14
CA GLN A 227 -7.01 11.41 7.02
C GLN A 227 -8.51 11.65 6.78
N VAL A 228 -9.01 11.14 5.65
CA VAL A 228 -10.41 11.22 5.26
C VAL A 228 -11.03 9.83 5.16
N ALA A 229 -12.24 9.65 5.71
CA ALA A 229 -13.09 8.48 5.52
C ALA A 229 -14.17 8.75 4.48
N PHE A 230 -14.46 7.74 3.68
CA PHE A 230 -15.49 7.80 2.64
C PHE A 230 -16.64 6.86 2.93
N LEU A 231 -17.83 7.33 2.59
CA LEU A 231 -19.05 6.53 2.55
C LEU A 231 -19.36 6.12 1.11
N ASP A 232 -20.16 5.07 0.98
CA ASP A 232 -20.63 4.58 -0.31
C ASP A 232 -21.30 5.69 -1.14
N ALA A 233 -21.19 5.57 -2.45
CA ALA A 233 -21.68 6.60 -3.37
C ALA A 233 -23.20 6.52 -3.65
N VAL A 234 -23.90 5.47 -3.19
CA VAL A 234 -25.30 5.23 -3.50
C VAL A 234 -26.21 5.73 -2.37
N GLU A 235 -25.97 5.25 -1.15
CA GLU A 235 -26.80 5.55 0.01
C GLU A 235 -26.18 6.62 0.93
N ASN A 236 -24.87 6.91 0.76
CA ASN A 236 -24.11 7.79 1.67
C ASN A 236 -24.21 7.35 3.14
N LYS A 237 -24.20 6.08 3.37
CA LYS A 237 -24.48 5.43 4.65
C LYS A 237 -23.41 4.45 5.08
N TRP A 238 -22.91 3.66 4.14
CA TRP A 238 -22.01 2.56 4.43
C TRP A 238 -20.57 3.02 4.42
N VAL A 239 -19.86 2.75 5.51
CA VAL A 239 -18.43 3.06 5.62
C VAL A 239 -17.67 2.17 4.64
N GLU A 240 -16.81 2.78 3.83
CA GLU A 240 -15.97 2.06 2.88
C GLU A 240 -14.52 1.97 3.38
N GLU A 241 -13.69 2.94 3.03
CA GLU A 241 -12.29 2.97 3.43
C GLU A 241 -11.80 4.42 3.57
N LEU A 242 -10.59 4.60 4.08
CA LEU A 242 -9.89 5.88 4.04
C LEU A 242 -9.32 6.13 2.64
N GLY A 243 -8.70 7.28 2.43
CA GLY A 243 -8.08 7.63 1.16
C GLY A 243 -7.10 6.57 0.61
N GLY A 244 -6.41 5.84 1.46
CA GLY A 244 -5.44 4.80 1.07
C GLY A 244 -5.30 3.63 2.04
N MET A 245 -6.25 3.42 2.96
CA MET A 245 -6.20 2.38 4.00
C MET A 245 -7.56 1.76 4.24
N ASN A 246 -7.60 0.44 4.52
CA ASN A 246 -8.80 -0.25 4.95
C ASN A 246 -9.06 -0.03 6.44
N LEU A 247 -10.31 -0.21 6.87
CA LEU A 247 -10.78 0.00 8.24
C LEU A 247 -11.15 -1.31 8.94
N PHE A 248 -10.96 -1.33 10.25
CA PHE A 248 -11.42 -2.38 11.16
C PHE A 248 -12.07 -1.77 12.40
N PHE A 249 -13.12 -2.42 12.88
CA PHE A 249 -13.90 -2.07 14.05
C PHE A 249 -13.86 -3.24 15.02
N VAL A 250 -13.41 -3.01 16.24
CA VAL A 250 -13.31 -4.02 17.30
C VAL A 250 -14.46 -3.83 18.28
N TYR A 251 -15.22 -4.90 18.48
CA TYR A 251 -16.33 -4.93 19.42
C TYR A 251 -15.91 -5.56 20.74
N ARG A 252 -16.58 -5.17 21.82
CA ARG A 252 -16.30 -5.70 23.17
C ARG A 252 -16.52 -7.20 23.33
N ASP A 253 -17.34 -7.78 22.48
CA ASP A 253 -17.61 -9.23 22.47
C ASP A 253 -16.56 -10.06 21.70
N GLY A 254 -15.50 -9.44 21.21
CA GLY A 254 -14.40 -10.06 20.49
C GLY A 254 -14.59 -10.15 18.97
N ARG A 255 -15.71 -9.67 18.43
CA ARG A 255 -15.87 -9.51 16.99
C ARG A 255 -14.92 -8.42 16.47
N ILE A 256 -14.37 -8.64 15.30
CA ILE A 256 -13.57 -7.65 14.56
C ILE A 256 -14.17 -7.51 13.16
N VAL A 257 -14.76 -6.36 12.86
CA VAL A 257 -15.51 -6.13 11.61
C VAL A 257 -14.70 -5.27 10.66
N THR A 258 -14.70 -5.63 9.39
CA THR A 258 -14.16 -4.78 8.30
C THR A 258 -15.24 -4.60 7.23
N PRO A 259 -15.31 -3.42 6.58
CA PRO A 259 -16.23 -3.18 5.49
C PRO A 259 -16.14 -4.23 4.39
N LYS A 260 -17.30 -4.68 3.91
CA LYS A 260 -17.43 -5.69 2.86
C LYS A 260 -16.86 -5.17 1.54
N LEU A 261 -16.10 -6.02 0.86
CA LEU A 261 -15.61 -5.73 -0.49
C LEU A 261 -16.76 -5.73 -1.49
N THR A 262 -17.11 -4.56 -1.98
CA THR A 262 -18.25 -4.32 -2.89
C THR A 262 -17.83 -3.98 -4.31
N GLY A 263 -16.52 -4.01 -4.59
CA GLY A 263 -15.93 -3.52 -5.85
C GLY A 263 -15.59 -2.03 -5.84
N THR A 264 -15.90 -1.32 -4.75
CA THR A 264 -15.53 0.08 -4.51
C THR A 264 -14.35 0.23 -3.54
N ILE A 265 -14.05 -0.82 -2.79
CA ILE A 265 -12.99 -0.90 -1.77
C ILE A 265 -11.80 -1.68 -2.32
N LEU A 266 -10.58 -1.22 -2.03
CA LEU A 266 -9.37 -1.95 -2.40
C LEU A 266 -9.21 -3.23 -1.56
N GLU A 267 -8.96 -4.36 -2.22
CA GLU A 267 -8.64 -5.64 -1.59
C GLU A 267 -7.24 -5.58 -0.96
N GLY A 268 -7.16 -5.05 0.28
CA GLY A 268 -5.90 -4.84 0.97
C GLY A 268 -5.19 -6.14 1.34
N VAL A 269 -3.91 -6.32 0.96
CA VAL A 269 -3.10 -7.46 1.40
C VAL A 269 -2.93 -7.45 2.91
N THR A 270 -2.68 -6.27 3.50
CA THR A 270 -2.63 -6.10 4.96
C THR A 270 -3.97 -6.42 5.61
N ARG A 271 -5.10 -5.98 5.01
CA ARG A 271 -6.45 -6.28 5.48
C ARG A 271 -6.69 -7.81 5.56
N ASP A 272 -6.40 -8.53 4.49
CA ASP A 272 -6.54 -9.99 4.42
C ASP A 272 -5.66 -10.69 5.47
N SER A 273 -4.45 -10.19 5.65
CA SER A 273 -3.52 -10.70 6.67
C SER A 273 -4.00 -10.46 8.10
N ILE A 274 -4.53 -9.26 8.39
CA ILE A 274 -5.09 -8.92 9.71
C ILE A 274 -6.30 -9.82 10.04
N MET A 275 -7.15 -10.11 9.06
CA MET A 275 -8.27 -11.03 9.26
C MET A 275 -7.80 -12.45 9.64
N GLN A 276 -6.71 -12.93 9.02
CA GLN A 276 -6.14 -14.23 9.36
C GLN A 276 -5.47 -14.20 10.74
N LEU A 277 -4.64 -13.21 11.02
CA LEU A 277 -3.99 -13.06 12.33
C LEU A 277 -5.01 -12.90 13.47
N ALA A 278 -6.14 -12.27 13.21
CA ALA A 278 -7.24 -12.18 14.18
C ALA A 278 -7.84 -13.56 14.50
N ARG A 279 -8.02 -14.42 13.48
CA ARG A 279 -8.46 -15.82 13.72
C ARG A 279 -7.45 -16.61 14.54
N ASP A 280 -6.15 -16.44 14.25
CA ASP A 280 -5.08 -17.10 14.98
C ASP A 280 -5.04 -16.66 16.46
N GLU A 281 -5.54 -15.47 16.77
CA GLU A 281 -5.71 -14.92 18.12
C GLU A 281 -7.05 -15.30 18.80
N GLY A 282 -7.85 -16.14 18.16
CA GLY A 282 -9.16 -16.52 18.68
C GLY A 282 -10.24 -15.44 18.59
N LEU A 283 -9.99 -14.37 17.80
CA LEU A 283 -11.02 -13.37 17.49
C LEU A 283 -11.93 -13.86 16.36
N THR A 284 -13.09 -13.23 16.22
CA THR A 284 -14.06 -13.56 15.16
C THR A 284 -14.07 -12.43 14.12
N PRO A 285 -13.28 -12.53 13.03
CA PRO A 285 -13.30 -11.55 11.97
C PRO A 285 -14.54 -11.71 11.08
N GLU A 286 -15.23 -10.61 10.85
CA GLU A 286 -16.41 -10.51 10.00
C GLU A 286 -16.18 -9.51 8.87
N GLU A 287 -16.66 -9.86 7.67
CA GLU A 287 -16.71 -8.97 6.53
C GLU A 287 -18.17 -8.64 6.24
N ARG A 288 -18.61 -7.42 6.56
CA ARG A 288 -19.98 -6.98 6.37
C ARG A 288 -20.09 -5.48 6.16
N HIS A 289 -21.25 -5.02 5.77
CA HIS A 289 -21.55 -3.60 5.81
C HIS A 289 -21.56 -3.09 7.26
N ILE A 290 -21.02 -1.90 7.46
CA ILE A 290 -21.10 -1.13 8.69
C ILE A 290 -21.55 0.28 8.34
N SER A 291 -22.60 0.78 8.99
CA SER A 291 -23.10 2.12 8.72
C SER A 291 -22.37 3.16 9.56
N ILE A 292 -22.41 4.41 9.11
CA ILE A 292 -21.88 5.53 9.91
C ILE A 292 -22.64 5.68 11.23
N ASP A 293 -23.94 5.38 11.25
CA ASP A 293 -24.74 5.40 12.47
C ASP A 293 -24.28 4.31 13.45
N GLU A 294 -24.00 3.08 12.95
CA GLU A 294 -23.44 2.01 13.76
C GLU A 294 -22.08 2.40 14.36
N TRP A 295 -21.23 3.06 13.60
CA TRP A 295 -19.96 3.58 14.15
C TRP A 295 -20.23 4.61 15.25
N ARG A 296 -21.12 5.57 15.00
CA ARG A 296 -21.49 6.61 15.96
C ARG A 296 -22.04 6.02 17.26
N ASP A 297 -23.06 5.19 17.15
CA ASP A 297 -23.77 4.60 18.30
C ASP A 297 -22.88 3.61 19.06
N GLY A 298 -22.11 2.80 18.34
CA GLY A 298 -21.15 1.86 18.93
C GLY A 298 -20.01 2.55 19.67
N ALA A 299 -19.49 3.65 19.15
CA ALA A 299 -18.49 4.47 19.86
C ALA A 299 -19.08 5.14 21.10
N ALA A 300 -20.28 5.71 21.00
CA ALA A 300 -20.97 6.39 22.12
C ALA A 300 -21.35 5.41 23.25
N SER A 301 -21.85 4.22 22.92
CA SER A 301 -22.16 3.17 23.91
C SER A 301 -20.92 2.46 24.44
N GLY A 302 -19.78 2.57 23.73
CA GLY A 302 -18.57 1.82 23.95
C GLY A 302 -18.69 0.34 23.55
N GLU A 303 -19.67 -0.05 22.76
CA GLU A 303 -19.77 -1.38 22.14
C GLU A 303 -18.63 -1.57 21.13
N ILE A 304 -18.32 -0.55 20.32
CA ILE A 304 -17.09 -0.46 19.53
C ILE A 304 -16.00 0.09 20.46
N SER A 305 -15.06 -0.77 20.81
CA SER A 305 -13.96 -0.45 21.73
C SER A 305 -12.75 0.16 21.03
N GLU A 306 -12.49 -0.23 19.78
CA GLU A 306 -11.35 0.22 18.99
C GLU A 306 -11.76 0.37 17.52
N VAL A 307 -11.16 1.36 16.85
CA VAL A 307 -11.16 1.44 15.39
C VAL A 307 -9.73 1.63 14.93
N PHE A 308 -9.31 0.93 13.89
CA PHE A 308 -8.00 1.13 13.31
C PHE A 308 -8.02 1.02 11.78
N ALA A 309 -7.10 1.71 11.15
CA ALA A 309 -6.82 1.60 9.73
C ALA A 309 -5.63 0.67 9.49
N CYS A 310 -5.56 0.03 8.31
CA CYS A 310 -4.40 -0.77 7.93
C CYS A 310 -4.01 -0.61 6.47
N GLY A 311 -2.71 -0.74 6.21
CA GLY A 311 -2.13 -0.68 4.87
C GLY A 311 -0.62 -0.96 4.89
N THR A 312 -0.02 -1.14 3.71
CA THR A 312 1.41 -1.50 3.61
C THR A 312 2.32 -0.45 4.26
N ALA A 313 2.05 0.84 4.04
CA ALA A 313 2.90 1.91 4.57
C ALA A 313 2.74 2.08 6.08
N ALA A 314 1.50 2.21 6.55
CA ALA A 314 1.14 2.54 7.92
C ALA A 314 1.00 1.31 8.85
N VAL A 315 1.04 0.10 8.30
CA VAL A 315 0.85 -1.19 8.98
C VAL A 315 -0.54 -1.28 9.62
N VAL A 316 -0.67 -0.94 10.89
CA VAL A 316 -1.92 -0.76 11.63
C VAL A 316 -1.83 0.58 12.37
N THR A 317 -2.83 1.43 12.18
CA THR A 317 -2.88 2.77 12.76
C THR A 317 -4.19 2.94 13.50
N PRO A 318 -4.17 3.20 14.81
CA PRO A 318 -5.37 3.43 15.57
C PRO A 318 -6.05 4.73 15.16
N ILE A 319 -7.38 4.76 15.25
CA ILE A 319 -8.20 5.94 15.04
C ILE A 319 -8.70 6.42 16.41
N GLY A 320 -8.42 7.68 16.76
CA GLY A 320 -8.82 8.30 18.01
C GLY A 320 -10.16 9.01 17.93
N GLU A 321 -10.42 9.65 16.80
CA GLU A 321 -11.70 10.36 16.60
C GLU A 321 -12.13 10.37 15.13
N LEU A 322 -13.44 10.40 14.91
CA LEU A 322 -14.09 10.73 13.67
C LEU A 322 -14.72 12.12 13.77
N VAL A 323 -14.44 12.99 12.82
CA VAL A 323 -14.88 14.39 12.79
C VAL A 323 -15.79 14.58 11.58
N GLY A 324 -17.02 14.98 11.80
CA GLY A 324 -17.96 15.44 10.80
C GLY A 324 -18.17 16.94 10.85
N GLU A 325 -19.05 17.48 10.01
CA GLU A 325 -19.36 18.92 9.95
C GLU A 325 -19.92 19.45 11.29
N GLU A 326 -20.80 18.68 11.93
CA GLU A 326 -21.51 19.08 13.15
C GLU A 326 -21.18 18.21 14.37
N GLU A 327 -20.34 17.19 14.22
CA GLU A 327 -20.08 16.22 15.28
C GLU A 327 -18.62 15.79 15.38
N ARG A 328 -18.25 15.37 16.61
CA ARG A 328 -17.00 14.66 16.89
C ARG A 328 -17.31 13.40 17.69
N ILE A 329 -16.90 12.27 17.15
CA ILE A 329 -17.06 10.95 17.76
C ILE A 329 -15.70 10.51 18.25
N ARG A 330 -15.50 10.46 19.56
CA ARG A 330 -14.26 9.99 20.16
C ARG A 330 -14.42 8.54 20.58
N LEU A 331 -13.37 7.76 20.35
CA LEU A 331 -13.27 6.41 20.85
C LEU A 331 -12.71 6.42 22.27
N ALA A 332 -13.23 5.53 23.13
CA ALA A 332 -12.86 5.47 24.54
C ALA A 332 -11.41 5.02 24.78
N ALA A 333 -10.76 4.43 23.80
CA ALA A 333 -9.39 3.96 23.91
C ALA A 333 -8.38 5.09 23.65
N ASP A 334 -8.01 5.84 24.68
CA ASP A 334 -7.02 6.92 24.62
C ASP A 334 -5.65 6.49 24.04
N ASN A 335 -5.38 5.18 24.02
CA ASN A 335 -4.12 4.59 23.59
C ASN A 335 -4.19 3.83 22.24
N GLY A 336 -5.31 3.92 21.51
CA GLY A 336 -5.47 3.24 20.23
C GLY A 336 -5.78 1.74 20.30
N GLY A 337 -6.15 1.24 21.49
CA GLY A 337 -6.63 -0.12 21.70
C GLY A 337 -5.56 -1.22 21.80
N GLU A 338 -5.88 -2.28 22.52
CA GLU A 338 -4.97 -3.40 22.80
C GLU A 338 -4.94 -4.41 21.63
N ILE A 339 -6.09 -4.63 20.96
CA ILE A 339 -6.21 -5.60 19.88
C ILE A 339 -5.47 -5.10 18.66
N GLY A 340 -5.67 -3.83 18.26
CA GLY A 340 -4.95 -3.21 17.16
C GLY A 340 -3.44 -3.25 17.36
N LYS A 341 -2.95 -2.95 18.56
CA LYS A 341 -1.51 -3.04 18.90
C LYS A 341 -0.97 -4.45 18.81
N ARG A 342 -1.72 -5.43 19.33
CA ARG A 342 -1.32 -6.84 19.32
C ARG A 342 -1.23 -7.38 17.89
N LEU A 343 -2.22 -7.11 17.06
CA LEU A 343 -2.21 -7.49 15.64
C LEU A 343 -1.09 -6.80 14.86
N ARG A 344 -0.82 -5.52 15.16
CA ARG A 344 0.32 -4.78 14.60
C ARG A 344 1.64 -5.46 14.95
N THR A 345 1.86 -5.76 16.22
CA THR A 345 3.10 -6.40 16.69
C THR A 345 3.31 -7.74 16.00
N LYS A 346 2.29 -8.59 15.96
CA LYS A 346 2.36 -9.88 15.26
C LYS A 346 2.70 -9.75 13.79
N LEU A 347 2.05 -8.81 13.09
CA LEU A 347 2.32 -8.57 11.69
C LEU A 347 3.77 -8.12 11.46
N LEU A 348 4.27 -7.20 12.29
CA LEU A 348 5.66 -6.73 12.21
C LEU A 348 6.66 -7.84 12.56
N ASP A 349 6.40 -8.61 13.61
CA ASP A 349 7.28 -9.72 13.99
C ASP A 349 7.43 -10.75 12.87
N LEU A 350 6.32 -11.04 12.18
CA LEU A 350 6.34 -11.91 11.02
C LEU A 350 7.12 -11.27 9.86
N GLN A 351 6.84 -10.01 9.52
CA GLN A 351 7.52 -9.30 8.43
C GLN A 351 9.04 -9.19 8.62
N TYR A 352 9.50 -9.02 9.86
CA TYR A 352 10.92 -8.94 10.19
C TYR A 352 11.57 -10.29 10.56
N GLY A 353 10.83 -11.41 10.42
CA GLY A 353 11.36 -12.75 10.75
C GLY A 353 11.66 -12.95 12.23
N ARG A 354 10.92 -12.30 13.12
CA ARG A 354 11.07 -12.41 14.58
C ARG A 354 10.23 -13.53 15.17
N CYS A 355 9.34 -14.12 14.40
CA CYS A 355 8.53 -15.28 14.72
C CYS A 355 8.46 -16.24 13.53
N GLU A 356 8.00 -17.47 13.79
CA GLU A 356 7.79 -18.47 12.75
C GLU A 356 6.71 -18.05 11.76
N ASP A 357 6.96 -18.23 10.46
CA ASP A 357 6.00 -18.00 9.37
C ASP A 357 5.15 -19.28 9.16
N THR A 358 4.16 -19.46 10.00
CA THR A 358 3.26 -20.63 9.93
C THR A 358 2.33 -20.63 8.72
N HIS A 359 2.23 -19.50 8.00
CA HIS A 359 1.37 -19.33 6.82
C HIS A 359 2.14 -19.40 5.49
N GLY A 360 3.46 -19.40 5.52
CA GLY A 360 4.27 -19.33 4.30
C GLY A 360 4.13 -18.00 3.56
N TRP A 361 4.01 -16.90 4.28
CA TRP A 361 3.79 -15.57 3.71
C TRP A 361 5.05 -14.82 3.32
N LEU A 362 6.19 -15.30 3.77
CA LEU A 362 7.46 -14.66 3.46
C LEU A 362 8.11 -15.24 2.20
N THR A 363 8.56 -14.35 1.34
CA THR A 363 9.35 -14.70 0.15
C THR A 363 10.71 -14.05 0.22
N ARG A 364 11.77 -14.84 0.11
CA ARG A 364 13.15 -14.34 0.10
C ARG A 364 13.42 -13.60 -1.22
N LEU A 365 14.02 -12.40 -1.10
CA LEU A 365 14.45 -11.56 -2.23
C LEU A 365 15.98 -11.63 -2.43
N ALA A 366 16.74 -11.63 -1.34
CA ALA A 366 18.21 -11.72 -1.37
C ALA A 366 18.76 -12.42 -0.11
#